data_21d58f23c140c70e2b680a32ce43b5c6
#
_entry.id   21d58f23c140c70e2b680a32ce43b5c6
#
_cell.length_a   1.000
_cell.length_b   1.000
_cell.length_c   1.000
_cell.angle_alpha   90.00
_cell.angle_beta   90.00
_cell.angle_gamma   90.00
#
_symmetry.space_group_name_H-M   'P 1'
#
loop_
_entity.id
_entity.type
_entity.pdbx_description
1 polymer ?
#
loop_
_entity_poly.entity_id
_entity_poly.type
_entity_poly.pdbx_seq_one_letter_code
_entity_poly.pdbx_strand_id
1 'polypeptide(L)'
;KVAKNIKKRKIILKIKKIDNFYKKVLNITPKIAITGLNPHCESFDKENKEKKEIIPAIKYLKKIKIKVTGPYSSDTIFLKENVRKFDVIFGMYHDQVLGPMKTLFGFNAINITLGLPFIRVSPDHGPNVEMLGKNKSSSKSLEESIRFLEKYEI
;
A
#
# COMPACT_ATOMS: atom_id res chain seq x y z
N LYS A 1 -10.34 1.31 17.31
CA LYS A 1 -10.68 2.37 16.31
C LYS A 1 -10.46 1.91 14.85
N VAL A 2 -9.40 1.09 14.55
CA VAL A 2 -9.08 0.63 13.17
C VAL A 2 -10.24 -0.13 12.54
N ALA A 3 -10.70 -1.21 13.16
CA ALA A 3 -11.76 -2.06 12.63
C ALA A 3 -13.07 -1.29 12.27
N LYS A 4 -13.45 -0.27 13.07
CA LYS A 4 -14.63 0.56 12.79
C LYS A 4 -14.51 1.37 11.50
N ASN A 5 -13.27 1.72 11.09
CA ASN A 5 -12.99 2.52 9.91
C ASN A 5 -12.82 1.70 8.62
N ILE A 6 -12.70 0.37 8.73
CA ILE A 6 -12.66 -0.52 7.57
C ILE A 6 -14.08 -0.67 7.05
N LYS A 7 -14.32 -0.06 5.87
CA LYS A 7 -15.62 -0.03 5.19
C LYS A 7 -15.43 -0.35 3.71
N LYS A 8 -16.29 -1.20 3.16
CA LYS A 8 -16.33 -1.56 1.73
C LYS A 8 -16.15 -0.34 0.82
N ARG A 9 -16.93 0.73 1.05
CA ARG A 9 -16.88 1.96 0.26
C ARG A 9 -15.48 2.60 0.28
N LYS A 10 -14.83 2.68 1.45
CA LYS A 10 -13.49 3.26 1.58
C LYS A 10 -12.43 2.44 0.86
N ILE A 11 -12.50 1.10 0.95
CA ILE A 11 -11.59 0.20 0.23
C ILE A 11 -11.73 0.43 -1.29
N ILE A 12 -12.96 0.40 -1.80
CA ILE A 12 -13.25 0.62 -3.22
C ILE A 12 -12.68 1.95 -3.71
N LEU A 13 -12.94 3.05 -2.98
CA LEU A 13 -12.46 4.37 -3.37
C LEU A 13 -10.93 4.45 -3.41
N LYS A 14 -10.25 3.89 -2.41
CA LYS A 14 -8.78 3.88 -2.36
C LYS A 14 -8.17 3.02 -3.46
N ILE A 15 -8.70 1.83 -3.69
CA ILE A 15 -8.22 0.94 -4.77
C ILE A 15 -8.43 1.58 -6.15
N LYS A 16 -9.55 2.24 -6.40
CA LYS A 16 -9.78 2.98 -7.66
C LYS A 16 -8.74 4.10 -7.85
N LYS A 17 -8.36 4.82 -6.80
CA LYS A 17 -7.30 5.84 -6.88
C LYS A 17 -5.94 5.23 -7.22
N ILE A 18 -5.60 4.10 -6.60
CA ILE A 18 -4.37 3.38 -6.88
C ILE A 18 -4.36 2.87 -8.34
N ASP A 19 -5.40 2.17 -8.77
CA ASP A 19 -5.53 1.65 -10.14
C ASP A 19 -5.42 2.77 -11.19
N ASN A 20 -6.08 3.91 -10.94
CA ASN A 20 -6.02 5.08 -11.82
C ASN A 20 -4.62 5.70 -11.87
N PHE A 21 -3.93 5.82 -10.73
CA PHE A 21 -2.56 6.32 -10.67
C PHE A 21 -1.60 5.42 -11.46
N TYR A 22 -1.65 4.11 -11.24
CA TYR A 22 -0.83 3.16 -11.97
C TYR A 22 -1.06 3.22 -13.48
N LYS A 23 -2.31 3.30 -13.91
CA LYS A 23 -2.66 3.38 -15.33
C LYS A 23 -2.28 4.69 -15.99
N LYS A 24 -2.53 5.82 -15.32
CA LYS A 24 -2.33 7.15 -15.92
C LYS A 24 -0.91 7.65 -15.81
N VAL A 25 -0.23 7.36 -14.70
CA VAL A 25 1.11 7.88 -14.41
C VAL A 25 2.18 6.86 -14.75
N LEU A 26 2.00 5.60 -14.35
CA LEU A 26 3.01 4.57 -14.55
C LEU A 26 2.81 3.75 -15.83
N ASN A 27 1.67 3.93 -16.52
CA ASN A 27 1.26 3.16 -17.71
C ASN A 27 1.22 1.65 -17.47
N ILE A 28 0.82 1.23 -16.27
CA ILE A 28 0.74 -0.17 -15.83
C ILE A 28 -0.68 -0.50 -15.37
N THR A 29 -1.21 -1.65 -15.75
CA THR A 29 -2.43 -2.22 -15.15
C THR A 29 -2.05 -3.08 -13.95
N PRO A 30 -2.17 -2.58 -12.70
CA PRO A 30 -1.57 -3.23 -11.54
C PRO A 30 -2.31 -4.50 -11.13
N LYS A 31 -1.56 -5.50 -10.68
CA LYS A 31 -2.06 -6.65 -9.92
C LYS A 31 -2.07 -6.27 -8.43
N ILE A 32 -3.26 -6.13 -7.85
CA ILE A 32 -3.42 -5.62 -6.49
C ILE A 32 -3.80 -6.77 -5.55
N ALA A 33 -2.97 -7.01 -4.55
CA ALA A 33 -3.29 -7.88 -3.42
C ALA A 33 -3.93 -7.07 -2.29
N ILE A 34 -5.01 -7.56 -1.70
CA ILE A 34 -5.66 -6.96 -0.54
C ILE A 34 -5.45 -7.87 0.66
N THR A 35 -4.93 -7.33 1.77
CA THR A 35 -4.77 -8.09 3.01
C THR A 35 -6.08 -8.18 3.80
N GLY A 36 -6.19 -9.17 4.67
CA GLY A 36 -7.20 -9.15 5.71
C GLY A 36 -6.90 -8.14 6.81
N LEU A 37 -7.87 -7.88 7.68
CA LEU A 37 -7.64 -7.18 8.93
C LEU A 37 -7.00 -8.12 9.96
N ASN A 38 -7.54 -9.36 10.04
CA ASN A 38 -6.96 -10.42 10.83
C ASN A 38 -5.71 -10.96 10.13
N PRO A 39 -4.59 -11.20 10.85
CA PRO A 39 -3.34 -11.72 10.27
C PRO A 39 -3.52 -12.98 9.43
N HIS A 40 -4.41 -13.88 9.83
CA HIS A 40 -4.66 -15.15 9.15
C HIS A 40 -5.88 -15.14 8.23
N CYS A 41 -6.54 -13.99 8.05
CA CYS A 41 -7.79 -13.83 7.27
C CYS A 41 -8.96 -14.69 7.75
N GLU A 42 -8.80 -15.38 8.86
CA GLU A 42 -9.82 -16.21 9.49
C GLU A 42 -10.33 -15.55 10.76
N SER A 43 -11.64 -15.49 10.90
CA SER A 43 -12.28 -15.10 12.15
C SER A 43 -13.61 -15.82 12.23
N PHE A 44 -13.80 -16.52 13.34
CA PHE A 44 -15.08 -17.14 13.70
C PHE A 44 -16.09 -16.10 14.23
N ASP A 45 -15.64 -14.86 14.40
CA ASP A 45 -16.45 -13.78 14.96
C ASP A 45 -17.55 -13.34 13.98
N LYS A 46 -18.74 -13.09 14.50
CA LYS A 46 -19.88 -12.51 13.76
C LYS A 46 -19.56 -11.10 13.19
N GLU A 47 -18.64 -10.36 13.82
CA GLU A 47 -18.17 -9.03 13.40
C GLU A 47 -17.01 -9.06 12.40
N ASN A 48 -16.76 -10.20 11.77
CA ASN A 48 -15.69 -10.43 10.80
C ASN A 48 -15.71 -9.40 9.65
N LYS A 49 -14.68 -8.54 9.61
CA LYS A 49 -14.54 -7.49 8.60
C LYS A 49 -14.20 -8.04 7.23
N GLU A 50 -13.53 -9.17 7.15
CA GLU A 50 -13.24 -9.86 5.92
C GLU A 50 -14.55 -10.19 5.18
N LYS A 51 -15.50 -10.82 5.86
CA LYS A 51 -16.79 -11.21 5.27
C LYS A 51 -17.71 -10.03 5.01
N LYS A 52 -17.76 -9.05 5.94
CA LYS A 52 -18.70 -7.91 5.85
C LYS A 52 -18.25 -6.79 4.93
N GLU A 53 -16.95 -6.53 4.83
CA GLU A 53 -16.45 -5.34 4.15
C GLU A 53 -15.40 -5.67 3.05
N ILE A 54 -14.38 -6.50 3.35
CA ILE A 54 -13.23 -6.71 2.46
C ILE A 54 -13.62 -7.58 1.27
N ILE A 55 -14.17 -8.77 1.49
CA ILE A 55 -14.61 -9.67 0.42
C ILE A 55 -15.65 -9.02 -0.49
N PRO A 56 -16.70 -8.33 0.02
CA PRO A 56 -17.63 -7.60 -0.83
C PRO A 56 -17.00 -6.46 -1.62
N ALA A 57 -15.93 -5.82 -1.09
CA ALA A 57 -15.19 -4.81 -1.85
C ALA A 57 -14.43 -5.46 -3.02
N ILE A 58 -13.72 -6.57 -2.76
CA ILE A 58 -12.99 -7.33 -3.78
C ILE A 58 -13.93 -7.81 -4.89
N LYS A 59 -15.08 -8.40 -4.53
CA LYS A 59 -16.09 -8.84 -5.50
C LYS A 59 -16.57 -7.70 -6.40
N TYR A 60 -16.85 -6.53 -5.82
CA TYR A 60 -17.25 -5.35 -6.58
C TYR A 60 -16.14 -4.87 -7.53
N LEU A 61 -14.89 -4.78 -7.05
CA LEU A 61 -13.74 -4.33 -7.84
C LEU A 61 -13.46 -5.26 -9.03
N LYS A 62 -13.55 -6.58 -8.82
CA LYS A 62 -13.47 -7.57 -9.91
C LYS A 62 -14.56 -7.38 -10.96
N LYS A 63 -15.80 -7.12 -10.52
CA LYS A 63 -16.93 -6.86 -11.44
C LYS A 63 -16.70 -5.66 -12.35
N ILE A 64 -16.00 -4.64 -11.87
CA ILE A 64 -15.59 -3.48 -12.68
C ILE A 64 -14.20 -3.64 -13.33
N LYS A 65 -13.73 -4.87 -13.49
CA LYS A 65 -12.49 -5.25 -14.20
C LYS A 65 -11.18 -4.69 -13.62
N ILE A 66 -11.14 -4.36 -12.35
CA ILE A 66 -9.88 -4.07 -11.64
C ILE A 66 -9.23 -5.40 -11.21
N LYS A 67 -7.93 -5.57 -11.52
CA LYS A 67 -7.17 -6.79 -11.19
C LYS A 67 -6.83 -6.84 -9.70
N VAL A 68 -7.78 -7.28 -8.88
CA VAL A 68 -7.59 -7.41 -7.43
C VAL A 68 -7.83 -8.84 -6.96
N THR A 69 -7.08 -9.27 -5.95
CA THR A 69 -7.20 -10.58 -5.31
C THR A 69 -7.06 -10.46 -3.80
N GLY A 70 -7.48 -11.47 -3.05
CA GLY A 70 -7.45 -11.52 -1.59
C GLY A 70 -8.80 -11.93 -1.00
N PRO A 71 -9.00 -11.76 0.34
CA PRO A 71 -7.99 -11.24 1.27
C PRO A 71 -6.84 -12.22 1.48
N TYR A 72 -5.64 -11.70 1.63
CA TYR A 72 -4.43 -12.46 1.94
C TYR A 72 -4.04 -12.29 3.40
N SER A 73 -3.43 -13.32 3.94
CA SER A 73 -2.80 -13.30 5.25
C SER A 73 -1.65 -12.30 5.29
N SER A 74 -1.63 -11.39 6.26
CA SER A 74 -0.62 -10.32 6.33
C SER A 74 0.74 -10.81 6.84
N ASP A 75 0.80 -11.97 7.49
CA ASP A 75 2.03 -12.59 7.94
C ASP A 75 2.81 -13.28 6.80
N THR A 76 2.14 -13.68 5.73
CA THR A 76 2.76 -14.44 4.64
C THR A 76 2.82 -13.69 3.31
N ILE A 77 2.00 -12.64 3.10
CA ILE A 77 1.97 -11.91 1.83
C ILE A 77 3.32 -11.23 1.51
N PHE A 78 4.11 -10.87 2.54
CA PHE A 78 5.41 -10.22 2.40
C PHE A 78 6.59 -11.20 2.26
N LEU A 79 6.35 -12.50 2.26
CA LEU A 79 7.38 -13.46 1.88
C LEU A 79 7.88 -13.17 0.47
N LYS A 80 9.18 -13.32 0.24
CA LYS A 80 9.87 -12.94 -0.99
C LYS A 80 9.22 -13.49 -2.27
N GLU A 81 8.73 -14.72 -2.21
CA GLU A 81 8.02 -15.39 -3.29
C GLU A 81 6.60 -14.84 -3.55
N ASN A 82 5.97 -14.24 -2.54
CA ASN A 82 4.62 -13.70 -2.65
C ASN A 82 4.63 -12.23 -3.07
N VAL A 83 5.50 -11.42 -2.49
CA VAL A 83 5.65 -10.00 -2.86
C VAL A 83 5.83 -9.80 -4.36
N ARG A 84 6.63 -10.66 -5.00
CA ARG A 84 6.93 -10.57 -6.44
C ARG A 84 5.75 -10.84 -7.37
N LYS A 85 4.65 -11.40 -6.86
CA LYS A 85 3.45 -11.71 -7.66
C LYS A 85 2.55 -10.50 -7.90
N PHE A 86 2.76 -9.42 -7.14
CA PHE A 86 1.88 -8.26 -7.11
C PHE A 86 2.65 -6.96 -7.32
N ASP A 87 1.98 -6.02 -7.99
CA ASP A 87 2.48 -4.65 -8.15
C ASP A 87 2.09 -3.78 -6.95
N VAL A 88 1.02 -4.15 -6.24
CA VAL A 88 0.49 -3.44 -5.07
C VAL A 88 0.04 -4.41 -3.99
N ILE A 89 0.44 -4.17 -2.75
CA ILE A 89 -0.13 -4.80 -1.56
C ILE A 89 -0.88 -3.72 -0.77
N PHE A 90 -2.21 -3.88 -0.68
CA PHE A 90 -3.09 -2.94 0.00
C PHE A 90 -3.40 -3.42 1.42
N GLY A 91 -2.84 -2.73 2.41
CA GLY A 91 -3.08 -3.00 3.83
C GLY A 91 -4.30 -2.29 4.40
N MET A 92 -4.82 -2.84 5.49
CA MET A 92 -5.97 -2.28 6.20
C MET A 92 -5.59 -1.16 7.16
N TYR A 93 -4.33 -1.11 7.60
CA TYR A 93 -3.77 -0.09 8.49
C TYR A 93 -2.27 0.08 8.23
N HIS A 94 -1.74 1.20 8.70
CA HIS A 94 -0.39 1.67 8.42
C HIS A 94 0.69 0.62 8.71
N ASP A 95 0.75 0.12 9.95
CA ASP A 95 1.85 -0.74 10.39
C ASP A 95 1.83 -2.13 9.73
N GLN A 96 0.66 -2.56 9.24
CA GLN A 96 0.50 -3.83 8.54
C GLN A 96 1.37 -3.95 7.28
N VAL A 97 1.63 -2.81 6.63
CA VAL A 97 2.44 -2.76 5.40
C VAL A 97 3.76 -2.05 5.60
N LEU A 98 3.83 -1.02 6.44
CA LEU A 98 5.04 -0.21 6.56
C LEU A 98 6.16 -0.94 7.28
N GLY A 99 5.86 -1.74 8.31
CA GLY A 99 6.85 -2.56 9.00
C GLY A 99 7.57 -3.53 8.04
N PRO A 100 6.84 -4.42 7.34
CA PRO A 100 7.44 -5.30 6.34
C PRO A 100 8.17 -4.55 5.22
N MET A 101 7.60 -3.44 4.73
CA MET A 101 8.23 -2.63 3.67
C MET A 101 9.58 -2.08 4.11
N LYS A 102 9.68 -1.55 5.33
CA LYS A 102 10.95 -1.05 5.88
C LYS A 102 11.99 -2.16 6.06
N THR A 103 11.56 -3.34 6.48
CA THR A 103 12.44 -4.51 6.62
C THR A 103 12.98 -4.98 5.29
N LEU A 104 12.15 -5.00 4.24
CA LEU A 104 12.53 -5.50 2.91
C LEU A 104 13.33 -4.49 2.08
N PHE A 105 13.02 -3.21 2.16
CA PHE A 105 13.51 -2.17 1.25
C PHE A 105 14.33 -1.06 1.94
N GLY A 106 14.30 -0.98 3.26
CA GLY A 106 15.05 0.01 4.02
C GLY A 106 14.76 1.44 3.57
N PHE A 107 15.82 2.18 3.23
CA PHE A 107 15.74 3.57 2.76
C PHE A 107 15.49 3.71 1.24
N ASN A 108 15.26 2.62 0.50
CA ASN A 108 14.87 2.69 -0.92
C ASN A 108 13.37 3.00 -1.11
N ALA A 109 12.62 3.15 -0.02
CA ALA A 109 11.20 3.46 -0.08
C ALA A 109 10.95 4.97 -0.21
N ILE A 110 9.90 5.31 -0.92
CA ILE A 110 9.37 6.69 -1.07
C ILE A 110 7.90 6.72 -0.67
N ASN A 111 7.41 7.89 -0.30
CA ASN A 111 6.01 8.11 0.04
C ASN A 111 5.32 8.92 -1.08
N ILE A 112 4.27 8.36 -1.67
CA ILE A 112 3.47 9.03 -2.70
C ILE A 112 2.06 9.25 -2.17
N THR A 113 1.61 10.51 -2.11
CA THR A 113 0.26 10.85 -1.67
C THR A 113 -0.71 10.88 -2.84
N LEU A 114 -1.66 9.94 -2.87
CA LEU A 114 -2.64 9.84 -3.94
C LEU A 114 -3.94 10.58 -3.64
N GLY A 115 -4.50 11.23 -4.66
CA GLY A 115 -5.81 11.89 -4.60
C GLY A 115 -5.74 13.40 -4.38
N LEU A 116 -4.57 13.98 -4.50
CA LEU A 116 -4.37 15.41 -4.66
C LEU A 116 -4.49 15.80 -6.15
N PRO A 117 -4.74 17.07 -6.49
CA PRO A 117 -4.75 17.54 -7.88
C PRO A 117 -3.34 17.63 -8.50
N PHE A 118 -2.31 17.35 -7.74
CA PHE A 118 -0.91 17.29 -8.13
C PHE A 118 -0.26 16.03 -7.54
N ILE A 119 0.88 15.62 -8.06
CA ILE A 119 1.65 14.49 -7.52
C ILE A 119 2.53 15.00 -6.38
N ARG A 120 2.38 14.37 -5.20
CA ARG A 120 3.20 14.65 -4.03
C ARG A 120 4.03 13.42 -3.70
N VAL A 121 5.34 13.57 -3.83
CA VAL A 121 6.34 12.56 -3.44
C VAL A 121 7.16 13.12 -2.28
N SER A 122 7.56 12.28 -1.36
CA SER A 122 8.46 12.63 -0.27
C SER A 122 9.29 11.41 0.15
N PRO A 123 10.46 11.64 0.76
CA PRO A 123 11.20 10.57 1.44
C PRO A 123 10.31 9.84 2.45
N ASP A 124 10.51 8.54 2.56
CA ASP A 124 9.76 7.69 3.49
C ASP A 124 10.56 7.45 4.78
N HIS A 125 10.85 8.52 5.51
CA HIS A 125 11.46 8.49 6.83
C HIS A 125 10.83 9.51 7.77
N GLY A 126 10.86 9.24 9.07
CA GLY A 126 10.44 10.16 10.11
C GLY A 126 11.50 11.23 10.41
N PRO A 127 11.17 12.22 11.27
CA PRO A 127 12.14 13.18 11.78
C PRO A 127 13.20 12.43 12.58
N ASN A 128 14.44 12.45 12.10
CA ASN A 128 15.55 11.78 12.77
C ASN A 128 16.32 12.75 13.64
N VAL A 129 15.71 13.14 14.74
CA VAL A 129 16.24 14.13 15.68
C VAL A 129 17.64 13.75 16.21
N GLU A 130 17.88 12.45 16.35
CA GLU A 130 19.18 11.94 16.84
C GLU A 130 20.34 12.17 15.87
N MET A 131 20.07 12.45 14.59
CA MET A 131 21.09 12.73 13.58
C MET A 131 21.32 14.22 13.32
N LEU A 132 20.59 15.10 13.97
CA LEU A 132 20.78 16.55 13.86
C LEU A 132 22.22 16.94 14.19
N GLY A 133 22.88 17.66 13.28
CA GLY A 133 24.25 18.11 13.43
C GLY A 133 25.35 17.04 13.30
N LYS A 134 24.99 15.76 13.11
CA LYS A 134 25.97 14.66 13.05
C LYS A 134 26.44 14.33 11.62
N ASN A 135 25.87 14.93 10.60
CA ASN A 135 26.15 14.67 9.17
C ASN A 135 26.18 13.17 8.80
N LYS A 136 25.26 12.38 9.36
CA LYS A 136 25.15 10.92 9.18
C LYS A 136 23.84 10.50 8.52
N SER A 137 23.00 11.45 8.10
CA SER A 137 21.72 11.17 7.45
C SER A 137 21.91 10.56 6.06
N SER A 138 21.07 9.60 5.70
CA SER A 138 21.06 9.01 4.37
C SER A 138 20.20 9.84 3.42
N SER A 139 20.76 10.26 2.28
CA SER A 139 20.05 10.96 1.19
C SER A 139 19.22 10.02 0.31
N LYS A 140 19.37 8.69 0.49
CA LYS A 140 18.90 7.68 -0.44
C LYS A 140 17.41 7.76 -0.77
N SER A 141 16.56 7.97 0.24
CA SER A 141 15.11 8.09 0.02
C SER A 141 14.73 9.38 -0.73
N LEU A 142 15.50 10.46 -0.57
CA LEU A 142 15.34 11.69 -1.34
C LEU A 142 15.75 11.48 -2.80
N GLU A 143 16.89 10.84 -3.03
CA GLU A 143 17.37 10.49 -4.37
C GLU A 143 16.36 9.61 -5.12
N GLU A 144 15.81 8.59 -4.46
CA GLU A 144 14.75 7.74 -5.05
C GLU A 144 13.46 8.53 -5.34
N SER A 145 13.13 9.54 -4.52
CA SER A 145 12.01 10.43 -4.79
C SER A 145 12.21 11.25 -6.06
N ILE A 146 13.42 11.80 -6.25
CA ILE A 146 13.78 12.57 -7.45
C ILE A 146 13.80 11.65 -8.68
N ARG A 147 14.46 10.51 -8.61
CA ARG A 147 14.49 9.51 -9.70
C ARG A 147 13.09 9.07 -10.13
N PHE A 148 12.16 8.95 -9.17
CA PHE A 148 10.78 8.61 -9.49
C PHE A 148 10.11 9.71 -10.32
N LEU A 149 10.29 10.97 -9.95
CA LEU A 149 9.72 12.12 -10.69
C LEU A 149 10.31 12.23 -12.10
N GLU A 150 11.63 12.12 -12.23
CA GLU A 150 12.33 12.13 -13.52
C GLU A 150 11.89 10.99 -14.44
N LYS A 151 11.80 9.76 -13.89
CA LYS A 151 11.43 8.56 -14.65
C LYS A 151 10.03 8.66 -15.29
N TYR A 152 9.11 9.34 -14.66
CA TYR A 152 7.73 9.45 -15.12
C TYR A 152 7.39 10.85 -15.65
N GLU A 153 8.40 11.71 -15.85
CA GLU A 153 8.26 13.06 -16.40
C GLU A 153 7.20 13.89 -15.67
N ILE A 154 7.26 13.88 -14.33
CA ILE A 154 6.27 14.50 -13.46
C ILE A 154 6.82 15.80 -12.88
#